data_f93a9224314d29fdbe0a690a9b129ba8
#
_entry.id   f93a9224314d29fdbe0a690a9b129ba8
#
_cell.length_a   1.000
_cell.length_b   1.000
_cell.length_c   1.000
_cell.angle_alpha   90.00
_cell.angle_beta   90.00
_cell.angle_gamma   90.00
#
_symmetry.space_group_name_H-M   'P 1'
#
loop_
_entity.id
_entity.type
_entity.pdbx_description
1 polymer ?
#
loop_
_entity_poly.entity_id
_entity_poly.type
_entity_poly.pdbx_seq_one_letter_code
_entity_poly.pdbx_strand_id
1 'polypeptide(L)'
;MEKALFGAGCFWGVEETFRKTSGVIKTLVGYSGGNTINPSYESVCQGNTNHTEVVLVEFDNSKISYEELLLVFWKCHNPTTLNRQGPDIGTQYRSAIYYYNEDQKIKSINSKNQYAKSSRLNIVTEIAEAKEFFKAEEYHQKYIQKTGLHCAI
;
A
#
# COMPACT_ATOMS: atom_id res chain seq x y z
N MET A 1 -7.30 -9.23 15.78
CA MET A 1 -6.42 -9.07 14.62
C MET A 1 -7.07 -8.17 13.60
N GLU A 2 -6.37 -7.17 13.11
CA GLU A 2 -6.93 -6.19 12.19
C GLU A 2 -6.22 -6.23 10.84
N LYS A 3 -6.86 -5.65 9.84
CA LYS A 3 -6.33 -5.55 8.48
C LYS A 3 -6.16 -4.09 8.08
N ALA A 4 -5.10 -3.82 7.31
CA ALA A 4 -4.84 -2.54 6.67
C ALA A 4 -4.49 -2.78 5.20
N LEU A 5 -4.86 -1.86 4.32
CA LEU A 5 -4.63 -2.00 2.88
C LEU A 5 -3.97 -0.74 2.34
N PHE A 6 -2.76 -0.88 1.81
CA PHE A 6 -1.93 0.25 1.37
C PHE A 6 -1.40 0.05 -0.04
N GLY A 7 -1.38 1.14 -0.81
CA GLY A 7 -0.67 1.23 -2.08
C GLY A 7 0.45 2.26 -1.97
N ALA A 8 1.69 1.85 -2.25
CA ALA A 8 2.86 2.71 -2.07
C ALA A 8 3.93 2.45 -3.15
N GLY A 9 3.49 2.16 -4.38
CA GLY A 9 4.38 1.82 -5.47
C GLY A 9 4.52 0.32 -5.65
N CYS A 10 5.66 -0.13 -6.16
CA CYS A 10 5.91 -1.55 -6.41
C CYS A 10 5.69 -2.36 -5.13
N PHE A 11 4.75 -3.29 -5.17
CA PHE A 11 4.34 -4.02 -3.97
C PHE A 11 5.39 -5.00 -3.44
N TRP A 12 6.42 -5.32 -4.20
CA TRP A 12 7.51 -6.18 -3.73
C TRP A 12 8.25 -5.53 -2.55
N GLY A 13 8.70 -4.30 -2.72
CA GLY A 13 9.43 -3.57 -1.68
C GLY A 13 8.54 -3.13 -0.52
N VAL A 14 7.32 -2.74 -0.83
CA VAL A 14 6.33 -2.35 0.18
C VAL A 14 5.99 -3.54 1.09
N GLU A 15 5.77 -4.72 0.49
CA GLU A 15 5.53 -5.93 1.29
C GLU A 15 6.70 -6.23 2.22
N GLU A 16 7.93 -6.14 1.73
CA GLU A 16 9.11 -6.42 2.55
C GLU A 16 9.20 -5.47 3.75
N THR A 17 8.90 -4.20 3.54
CA THR A 17 8.89 -3.20 4.62
C THR A 17 7.89 -3.56 5.71
N PHE A 18 6.66 -3.88 5.33
CA PHE A 18 5.63 -4.24 6.31
C PHE A 18 5.88 -5.60 6.94
N ARG A 19 6.35 -6.58 6.16
CA ARG A 19 6.68 -7.91 6.68
C ARG A 19 7.69 -7.84 7.83
N LYS A 20 8.65 -6.93 7.74
CA LYS A 20 9.69 -6.74 8.76
C LYS A 20 9.24 -5.86 9.93
N THR A 21 8.06 -5.27 9.85
CA THR A 21 7.55 -4.40 10.90
C THR A 21 7.05 -5.23 12.07
N SER A 22 7.56 -4.97 13.27
CA SER A 22 7.16 -5.69 14.48
C SER A 22 5.67 -5.47 14.76
N GLY A 23 4.93 -6.55 15.04
CA GLY A 23 3.49 -6.52 15.24
C GLY A 23 2.68 -6.85 13.99
N VAL A 24 3.29 -6.86 12.82
CA VAL A 24 2.67 -7.37 11.59
C VAL A 24 2.79 -8.89 11.58
N ILE A 25 1.65 -9.57 11.37
CA ILE A 25 1.56 -11.02 11.46
C ILE A 25 1.65 -11.64 10.08
N LYS A 26 0.99 -11.02 9.09
CA LYS A 26 0.91 -11.57 7.73
C LYS A 26 0.80 -10.44 6.72
N THR A 27 1.40 -10.63 5.55
CA THR A 27 1.28 -9.74 4.40
C THR A 27 0.89 -10.52 3.16
N LEU A 28 0.07 -9.92 2.31
CA LEU A 28 -0.27 -10.43 0.99
C LEU A 28 -0.20 -9.27 0.01
N VAL A 29 0.33 -9.50 -1.18
CA VAL A 29 0.29 -8.51 -2.25
C VAL A 29 -0.83 -8.80 -3.22
N GLY A 30 -1.39 -7.76 -3.81
CA GLY A 30 -2.50 -7.90 -4.73
C GLY A 30 -2.88 -6.61 -5.40
N TYR A 31 -4.10 -6.58 -5.93
CA TYR A 31 -4.65 -5.47 -6.69
C TYR A 31 -5.99 -5.06 -6.10
N SER A 32 -6.23 -3.77 -6.02
CA SER A 32 -7.50 -3.25 -5.49
C SER A 32 -7.73 -1.81 -5.94
N GLY A 33 -8.96 -1.34 -5.78
CA GLY A 33 -9.33 0.05 -6.08
C GLY A 33 -9.68 0.31 -7.53
N GLY A 34 -9.62 -0.68 -8.40
CA GLY A 34 -9.88 -0.54 -9.82
C GLY A 34 -11.26 -1.01 -10.25
N ASN A 35 -11.40 -1.26 -11.56
CA ASN A 35 -12.70 -1.48 -12.20
C ASN A 35 -12.89 -2.88 -12.76
N THR A 36 -11.88 -3.73 -12.75
CA THR A 36 -11.95 -5.07 -13.34
C THR A 36 -11.97 -6.15 -12.27
N ILE A 37 -12.53 -7.31 -12.62
CA ILE A 37 -12.61 -8.48 -11.74
C ILE A 37 -11.48 -9.42 -12.10
N ASN A 38 -10.84 -10.03 -11.09
CA ASN A 38 -9.73 -10.98 -11.26
C ASN A 38 -8.63 -10.44 -12.17
N PRO A 39 -8.06 -9.26 -11.87
CA PRO A 39 -6.99 -8.70 -12.70
C PRO A 39 -5.74 -9.57 -12.60
N SER A 40 -4.94 -9.56 -13.67
CA SER A 40 -3.60 -10.15 -13.68
C SER A 40 -2.55 -9.05 -13.58
N TYR A 41 -1.30 -9.42 -13.24
CA TYR A 41 -0.19 -8.47 -13.26
C TYR A 41 -0.07 -7.80 -14.64
N GLU A 42 -0.18 -8.61 -15.71
CA GLU A 42 -0.13 -8.10 -17.07
C GLU A 42 -1.23 -7.07 -17.35
N SER A 43 -2.49 -7.37 -16.99
CA SER A 43 -3.59 -6.44 -17.23
C SER A 43 -3.43 -5.15 -16.43
N VAL A 44 -2.95 -5.22 -15.20
CA VAL A 44 -2.71 -4.04 -14.36
C VAL A 44 -1.59 -3.19 -14.94
N CYS A 45 -0.51 -3.82 -15.43
CA CYS A 45 0.63 -3.10 -16.03
C CYS A 45 0.26 -2.39 -17.34
N GLN A 46 -0.80 -2.82 -18.01
CA GLN A 46 -1.31 -2.11 -19.19
C GLN A 46 -1.93 -0.76 -18.85
N GLY A 47 -2.26 -0.52 -17.57
CA GLY A 47 -2.71 0.77 -17.07
C GLY A 47 -4.18 1.09 -17.32
N ASN A 48 -4.99 0.13 -17.75
CA ASN A 48 -6.42 0.35 -18.08
C ASN A 48 -7.39 -0.29 -17.10
N THR A 49 -6.91 -0.95 -16.05
CA THR A 49 -7.77 -1.55 -15.02
C THR A 49 -8.10 -0.59 -13.88
N ASN A 50 -7.34 0.47 -13.76
CA ASN A 50 -7.36 1.42 -12.65
C ASN A 50 -7.09 0.79 -11.27
N HIS A 51 -6.61 -0.44 -11.23
CA HIS A 51 -6.18 -1.06 -9.97
C HIS A 51 -4.87 -0.50 -9.49
N THR A 52 -4.70 -0.48 -8.16
CA THR A 52 -3.45 -0.16 -7.47
C THR A 52 -2.78 -1.46 -7.07
N GLU A 53 -1.46 -1.53 -7.20
CA GLU A 53 -0.68 -2.57 -6.53
C GLU A 53 -0.72 -2.28 -5.04
N VAL A 54 -1.23 -3.22 -4.25
CA VAL A 54 -1.46 -3.02 -2.83
C VAL A 54 -0.86 -4.14 -1.99
N VAL A 55 -0.62 -3.83 -0.72
CA VAL A 55 -0.24 -4.80 0.30
C VAL A 55 -1.33 -4.85 1.34
N LEU A 56 -1.87 -6.05 1.56
CA LEU A 56 -2.80 -6.33 2.64
C LEU A 56 -1.98 -6.73 3.86
N VAL A 57 -2.12 -5.99 4.94
CA VAL A 57 -1.37 -6.19 6.18
C VAL A 57 -2.32 -6.67 7.26
N GLU A 58 -2.06 -7.85 7.83
CA GLU A 58 -2.74 -8.31 9.03
C GLU A 58 -1.83 -8.05 10.22
N PHE A 59 -2.33 -7.35 11.23
CA PHE A 59 -1.51 -6.92 12.35
C PHE A 59 -2.21 -7.15 13.69
N ASP A 60 -1.39 -7.32 14.73
CA ASP A 60 -1.85 -7.44 16.10
C ASP A 60 -1.90 -6.04 16.70
N ASN A 61 -3.12 -5.51 16.91
CA ASN A 61 -3.32 -4.15 17.41
C ASN A 61 -2.93 -3.98 18.88
N SER A 62 -2.59 -5.05 19.58
CA SER A 62 -1.98 -4.96 20.91
C SER A 62 -0.47 -4.72 20.84
N LYS A 63 0.15 -4.94 19.69
CA LYS A 63 1.61 -4.78 19.48
C LYS A 63 1.94 -3.57 18.62
N ILE A 64 1.11 -3.26 17.64
CA ILE A 64 1.29 -2.10 16.76
C ILE A 64 -0.09 -1.50 16.45
N SER A 65 -0.20 -0.18 16.51
CA SER A 65 -1.44 0.51 16.19
C SER A 65 -1.56 0.78 14.70
N TYR A 66 -2.78 1.06 14.23
CA TYR A 66 -3.00 1.49 12.86
C TYR A 66 -2.23 2.79 12.56
N GLU A 67 -2.20 3.72 13.52
CA GLU A 67 -1.44 4.98 13.37
C GLU A 67 0.06 4.74 13.19
N GLU A 68 0.61 3.76 13.89
CA GLU A 68 2.02 3.39 13.73
C GLU A 68 2.28 2.76 12.35
N LEU A 69 1.34 1.95 11.84
CA LEU A 69 1.42 1.45 10.46
C LEU A 69 1.39 2.58 9.44
N LEU A 70 0.58 3.62 9.68
CA LEU A 70 0.56 4.79 8.81
C LEU A 70 1.91 5.51 8.78
N LEU A 71 2.62 5.57 9.90
CA LEU A 71 3.97 6.15 9.93
C LEU A 71 4.95 5.33 9.09
N VAL A 72 4.86 4.01 9.13
CA VAL A 72 5.64 3.13 8.25
C VAL A 72 5.30 3.40 6.78
N PHE A 73 4.01 3.54 6.48
CA PHE A 73 3.52 3.85 5.14
C PHE A 73 4.13 5.14 4.59
N TRP A 74 4.10 6.23 5.37
CA TRP A 74 4.66 7.52 4.92
C TRP A 74 6.16 7.44 4.66
N LYS A 75 6.88 6.63 5.43
CA LYS A 75 8.34 6.51 5.32
C LYS A 75 8.80 5.57 4.21
N CYS A 76 7.95 4.65 3.76
CA CYS A 76 8.37 3.62 2.81
C CYS A 76 8.30 4.06 1.35
N HIS A 77 7.78 5.25 1.07
CA HIS A 77 7.61 5.73 -0.31
C HIS A 77 7.53 7.25 -0.36
N ASN A 78 7.47 7.79 -1.57
CA ASN A 78 7.27 9.22 -1.79
C ASN A 78 5.78 9.49 -2.05
N PRO A 79 5.04 10.08 -1.10
CA PRO A 79 3.61 10.32 -1.26
C PRO A 79 3.26 11.62 -1.99
N THR A 80 4.24 12.25 -2.64
CA THR A 80 4.04 13.54 -3.33
C THR A 80 3.93 13.42 -4.84
N THR A 81 4.14 12.22 -5.40
CA THR A 81 4.14 12.01 -6.85
C THR A 81 2.86 11.30 -7.28
N LEU A 82 2.05 11.98 -8.10
CA LEU A 82 0.77 11.45 -8.56
C LEU A 82 0.99 10.34 -9.59
N ASN A 83 0.33 9.19 -9.36
CA ASN A 83 0.34 8.03 -10.25
C ASN A 83 1.76 7.61 -10.65
N ARG A 84 2.67 7.65 -9.69
CA ARG A 84 4.07 7.40 -9.95
C ARG A 84 4.81 7.13 -8.65
N GLN A 85 5.81 6.26 -8.68
CA GLN A 85 6.72 6.05 -7.56
C GLN A 85 8.13 5.83 -8.11
N GLY A 86 9.03 6.83 -7.92
CA GLY A 86 10.38 6.78 -8.46
C GLY A 86 10.36 6.59 -9.97
N PRO A 87 11.04 5.57 -10.50
CA PRO A 87 11.05 5.30 -11.95
C PRO A 87 9.77 4.63 -12.44
N ASP A 88 8.92 4.12 -11.55
CA ASP A 88 7.71 3.39 -11.91
C ASP A 88 6.56 4.38 -12.16
N ILE A 89 6.10 4.45 -13.39
CA ILE A 89 5.05 5.38 -13.83
C ILE A 89 3.79 4.61 -14.18
N GLY A 90 2.65 5.05 -13.63
CA GLY A 90 1.35 4.45 -13.90
C GLY A 90 0.42 4.55 -12.70
N THR A 91 -0.89 4.48 -12.95
CA THR A 91 -1.90 4.54 -11.90
C THR A 91 -1.78 3.38 -10.89
N GLN A 92 -1.22 2.24 -11.31
CA GLN A 92 -1.00 1.09 -10.44
C GLN A 92 0.02 1.37 -9.34
N TYR A 93 0.87 2.35 -9.50
CA TYR A 93 1.90 2.71 -8.52
C TYR A 93 1.52 3.89 -7.64
N ARG A 94 0.27 4.33 -7.68
CA ARG A 94 -0.16 5.48 -6.90
C ARG A 94 -0.16 5.23 -5.41
N SER A 95 0.07 6.29 -4.65
CA SER A 95 0.00 6.27 -3.19
C SER A 95 -1.46 6.22 -2.76
N ALA A 96 -1.84 5.23 -1.97
CA ALA A 96 -3.24 5.06 -1.56
C ALA A 96 -3.36 4.38 -0.20
N ILE A 97 -4.36 4.82 0.56
CA ILE A 97 -4.81 4.18 1.79
C ILE A 97 -6.27 3.79 1.57
N TYR A 98 -6.56 2.49 1.67
CA TYR A 98 -7.92 1.99 1.55
C TYR A 98 -8.40 1.53 2.93
N TYR A 99 -9.32 2.28 3.53
CA TYR A 99 -9.78 2.02 4.88
C TYR A 99 -10.91 0.99 4.90
N TYR A 100 -10.94 0.18 5.95
CA TYR A 100 -11.96 -0.85 6.14
C TYR A 100 -13.11 -0.41 7.02
N ASN A 101 -12.93 0.67 7.79
CA ASN A 101 -13.95 1.17 8.71
C ASN A 101 -13.75 2.67 8.96
N GLU A 102 -14.71 3.27 9.65
CA GLU A 102 -14.71 4.72 9.91
C GLU A 102 -13.52 5.15 10.78
N ASP A 103 -13.12 4.31 11.74
CA ASP A 103 -11.97 4.59 12.60
C ASP A 103 -10.69 4.71 11.78
N GLN A 104 -10.46 3.78 10.86
CA GLN A 104 -9.31 3.83 9.95
C GLN A 104 -9.36 5.06 9.04
N LYS A 105 -10.55 5.42 8.56
CA LYS A 105 -10.74 6.62 7.74
C LYS A 105 -10.29 7.88 8.47
N ILE A 106 -10.79 8.06 9.68
CA ILE A 106 -10.46 9.24 10.51
C ILE A 106 -8.96 9.28 10.81
N LYS A 107 -8.39 8.16 11.20
CA LYS A 107 -6.95 8.05 11.50
C LYS A 107 -6.08 8.33 10.27
N SER A 108 -6.51 7.84 9.11
CA SER A 108 -5.79 8.07 7.85
C SER A 108 -5.78 9.55 7.47
N ILE A 109 -6.93 10.22 7.56
CA ILE A 109 -7.05 11.64 7.26
C ILE A 109 -6.21 12.47 8.22
N ASN A 110 -6.28 12.18 9.51
CA ASN A 110 -5.52 12.90 10.52
C ASN A 110 -4.01 12.70 10.32
N SER A 111 -3.59 11.47 10.05
CA SER A 111 -2.17 11.15 9.81
C SER A 111 -1.64 11.86 8.57
N LYS A 112 -2.41 11.88 7.48
CA LYS A 112 -2.06 12.61 6.27
C LYS A 112 -1.86 14.10 6.54
N ASN A 113 -2.79 14.70 7.27
CA ASN A 113 -2.73 16.13 7.60
C ASN A 113 -1.52 16.45 8.48
N GLN A 114 -1.25 15.62 9.48
CA GLN A 114 -0.09 15.79 10.36
C GLN A 114 1.23 15.64 9.60
N TYR A 115 1.31 14.63 8.74
CA TYR A 115 2.52 14.39 7.95
C TYR A 115 2.76 15.51 6.94
N ALA A 116 1.73 15.98 6.27
CA ALA A 116 1.83 17.11 5.34
C ALA A 116 2.31 18.38 6.07
N LYS A 117 1.79 18.63 7.25
CA LYS A 117 2.16 19.81 8.05
C LYS A 117 3.62 19.73 8.53
N SER A 118 4.02 18.59 9.09
CA SER A 118 5.37 18.43 9.66
C SER A 118 6.46 18.36 8.60
N SER A 119 6.16 17.73 7.46
CA SER A 119 7.11 17.55 6.36
C SER A 119 7.14 18.74 5.39
N ARG A 120 6.07 19.57 5.39
CA ARG A 120 5.84 20.65 4.43
C ARG A 120 5.73 20.14 2.99
N LEU A 121 5.34 18.88 2.80
CA LEU A 121 5.16 18.26 1.50
C LEU A 121 3.70 18.34 1.06
N ASN A 122 3.49 18.38 -0.26
CA ASN A 122 2.15 18.27 -0.84
C ASN A 122 1.81 16.81 -1.06
N ILE A 123 1.01 16.25 -0.16
CA ILE A 123 0.67 14.82 -0.15
C ILE A 123 -0.49 14.57 -1.12
N VAL A 124 -0.29 13.68 -2.09
CA VAL A 124 -1.29 13.33 -3.11
C VAL A 124 -1.94 11.97 -2.87
N THR A 125 -1.70 11.37 -1.72
CA THR A 125 -2.22 10.04 -1.37
C THR A 125 -3.75 10.02 -1.43
N GLU A 126 -4.30 9.03 -2.15
CA GLU A 126 -5.72 8.74 -2.19
C GLU A 126 -6.13 8.09 -0.87
N ILE A 127 -7.22 8.55 -0.26
CA ILE A 127 -7.82 7.90 0.91
C ILE A 127 -9.25 7.56 0.53
N ALA A 128 -9.55 6.27 0.42
CA ALA A 128 -10.85 5.79 -0.05
C ALA A 128 -11.25 4.51 0.68
N GLU A 129 -12.55 4.20 0.63
CA GLU A 129 -13.05 2.93 1.18
C GLU A 129 -12.47 1.75 0.41
N ALA A 130 -12.07 0.70 1.14
CA ALA A 130 -11.52 -0.50 0.54
C ALA A 130 -12.57 -1.20 -0.32
N LYS A 131 -12.18 -1.52 -1.55
CA LYS A 131 -12.93 -2.38 -2.47
C LYS A 131 -12.39 -3.79 -2.37
N GLU A 132 -12.88 -4.69 -3.19
CA GLU A 132 -12.43 -6.08 -3.19
C GLU A 132 -10.92 -6.15 -3.44
N PHE A 133 -10.23 -6.98 -2.65
CA PHE A 133 -8.82 -7.28 -2.80
C PHE A 133 -8.68 -8.53 -3.65
N PHE A 134 -7.92 -8.42 -4.74
CA PHE A 134 -7.59 -9.55 -5.61
C PHE A 134 -6.14 -9.94 -5.36
N LYS A 135 -5.92 -11.10 -4.76
CA LYS A 135 -4.57 -11.60 -4.47
C LYS A 135 -3.78 -11.72 -5.77
N ALA A 136 -2.57 -11.17 -5.78
CA ALA A 136 -1.66 -11.30 -6.92
C ALA A 136 -1.14 -12.74 -7.05
N GLU A 137 -0.58 -13.03 -8.20
CA GLU A 137 -0.02 -14.34 -8.53
C GLU A 137 0.98 -14.78 -7.46
N GLU A 138 1.09 -16.08 -7.22
CA GLU A 138 1.89 -16.61 -6.12
C GLU A 138 3.37 -16.21 -6.21
N TYR A 139 3.92 -16.07 -7.41
CA TYR A 139 5.33 -15.66 -7.57
C TYR A 139 5.61 -14.23 -7.11
N HIS A 140 4.59 -13.39 -6.96
CA HIS A 140 4.73 -12.04 -6.38
C HIS A 140 4.73 -12.04 -4.86
N GLN A 141 4.20 -13.10 -4.23
CA GLN A 141 4.09 -13.14 -2.77
C GLN A 141 5.48 -13.34 -2.16
N LYS A 142 5.86 -12.46 -1.21
CA LYS A 142 7.17 -12.51 -0.54
C LYS A 142 8.33 -12.47 -1.52
N TYR A 143 8.20 -11.70 -2.60
CA TYR A 143 9.17 -11.68 -3.71
C TYR A 143 10.59 -11.34 -3.26
N ILE A 144 10.76 -10.29 -2.44
CA ILE A 144 12.09 -9.89 -1.96
C ILE A 144 12.68 -10.97 -1.05
N GLN A 145 11.86 -11.54 -0.16
CA GLN A 145 12.30 -12.62 0.73
C GLN A 145 12.79 -13.85 -0.06
N LYS A 146 12.07 -14.22 -1.12
CA LYS A 146 12.40 -15.40 -1.94
C LYS A 146 13.59 -15.18 -2.85
N THR A 147 13.77 -13.97 -3.38
CA THR A 147 14.78 -13.72 -4.43
C THR A 147 16.01 -12.98 -3.91
N GLY A 148 15.91 -12.28 -2.78
CA GLY A 148 16.97 -11.43 -2.28
C GLY A 148 17.18 -10.15 -3.09
N LEU A 149 16.33 -9.88 -4.08
CA LEU A 149 16.41 -8.66 -4.90
C LEU A 149 15.86 -7.47 -4.12
N HIS A 150 16.34 -6.28 -4.45
CA HIS A 150 15.85 -5.03 -3.88
C HIS A 150 15.06 -4.27 -4.94
N CYS A 151 13.90 -3.75 -4.51
CA CYS A 151 13.11 -2.85 -5.31
C CYS A 151 13.51 -1.42 -4.96
N ALA A 152 13.85 -0.61 -5.98
CA ALA A 152 14.13 0.81 -5.76
C ALA A 152 12.81 1.55 -5.56
N ILE A 153 12.58 2.04 -4.38
CA ILE A 153 11.38 2.79 -4.05
C ILE A 153 11.71 4.28 -3.96
#